data_d6ae383274d3a2669c3036ffa364cb28
#
_entry.id   d6ae383274d3a2669c3036ffa364cb28
#
_cell.length_a   1.000
_cell.length_b   1.000
_cell.length_c   1.000
_cell.angle_alpha   90.00
_cell.angle_beta   90.00
_cell.angle_gamma   90.00
#
_symmetry.space_group_name_H-M   'P 1'
#
loop_
_entity.id
_entity.type
_entity.pdbx_description
1 polymer ?
#
loop_
_entity_poly.entity_id
_entity_poly.type
_entity_poly.pdbx_seq_one_letter_code
_entity_poly.pdbx_strand_id
1 'polypeptide(L)'
;MSNLQYVCTRCGKKVSVDTHEPRCECGGLFELDFKAPAWDEKLIDKKEWSQFRYRAFMAMDDDTTWRSVTMGEGMTPIIPFDKNVMFKMDYTMPTLSFKDRGAATLVSHCKAIDVKRCVQDSSGNAGNSVAAYSARAGIECEIFVPEGTSPKKITMIESHGAKVHVVPGTRDHCADVCRAKVRDEGVFYANHVFNPFFYEGMKAYIYETFEQLHRIPANIVVPVGNGTLFIGVVKALEHLLESGAIETFPNIIALQSELVDPLYLAKMQGLRHPVKIDVKPTIAEGIAIGEPMRGEEILDMIYRHNIKVVTAPEDKILQARHEIAKRGIYCEHTTAANYAAYLHYCELYGETPDTLITMCGAGIKSNH
;
A
#
# COMPACT_ATOMS: atom_id res chain seq x y z
N MET A 1 25.36 -11.12 5.63
CA MET A 1 24.57 -10.79 4.41
C MET A 1 23.37 -11.71 4.41
N SER A 2 22.18 -11.19 4.27
CA SER A 2 20.97 -12.02 4.18
C SER A 2 21.03 -12.89 2.91
N ASN A 3 20.57 -14.14 2.98
CA ASN A 3 20.41 -14.98 1.78
C ASN A 3 19.17 -14.59 0.97
N LEU A 4 18.66 -13.37 1.18
CA LEU A 4 17.44 -12.87 0.57
C LEU A 4 17.67 -12.59 -0.92
N GLN A 5 16.75 -13.05 -1.76
CA GLN A 5 16.80 -12.87 -3.21
C GLN A 5 15.47 -12.35 -3.73
N TYR A 6 15.52 -11.63 -4.84
CA TYR A 6 14.36 -11.41 -5.67
C TYR A 6 14.11 -12.63 -6.55
N VAL A 7 12.84 -12.96 -6.76
CA VAL A 7 12.37 -13.98 -7.71
C VAL A 7 11.46 -13.30 -8.72
N CYS A 8 11.73 -13.50 -9.99
CA CYS A 8 10.88 -13.00 -11.06
C CYS A 8 9.54 -13.74 -11.08
N THR A 9 8.42 -13.03 -11.00
CA THR A 9 7.05 -13.58 -11.02
C THR A 9 6.70 -14.26 -12.36
N ARG A 10 7.42 -13.94 -13.45
CA ARG A 10 7.15 -14.49 -14.79
C ARG A 10 8.03 -15.68 -15.15
N CYS A 11 9.33 -15.58 -14.93
CA CYS A 11 10.28 -16.61 -15.39
C CYS A 11 11.00 -17.36 -14.26
N GLY A 12 10.77 -17.01 -12.99
CA GLY A 12 11.38 -17.65 -11.83
C GLY A 12 12.87 -17.34 -11.63
N LYS A 13 13.49 -16.48 -12.48
CA LYS A 13 14.90 -16.11 -12.33
C LYS A 13 15.12 -15.46 -10.97
N LYS A 14 16.11 -15.94 -10.23
CA LYS A 14 16.55 -15.35 -8.96
C LYS A 14 17.69 -14.38 -9.19
N VAL A 15 17.64 -13.23 -8.52
CA VAL A 15 18.70 -12.21 -8.55
C VAL A 15 18.92 -11.66 -7.13
N SER A 16 20.11 -11.09 -6.89
CA SER A 16 20.40 -10.44 -5.60
C SER A 16 19.44 -9.29 -5.34
N VAL A 17 19.02 -9.10 -4.09
CA VAL A 17 18.25 -7.93 -3.68
C VAL A 17 19.05 -6.62 -3.76
N ASP A 18 20.39 -6.70 -3.90
CA ASP A 18 21.26 -5.52 -4.07
C ASP A 18 21.15 -4.89 -5.47
N THR A 19 20.39 -5.52 -6.39
CA THR A 19 20.22 -4.97 -7.75
C THR A 19 19.43 -3.67 -7.76
N HIS A 20 19.85 -2.72 -8.60
CA HIS A 20 19.09 -1.51 -8.89
C HIS A 20 18.05 -1.71 -10.02
N GLU A 21 18.06 -2.87 -10.67
CA GLU A 21 17.10 -3.17 -11.74
C GLU A 21 15.69 -3.30 -11.15
N PRO A 22 14.72 -2.46 -11.60
CA PRO A 22 13.38 -2.47 -11.01
C PRO A 22 12.53 -3.66 -11.44
N ARG A 23 12.97 -4.42 -12.45
CA ARG A 23 12.31 -5.63 -12.99
C ARG A 23 13.29 -6.58 -13.65
N CYS A 24 12.87 -7.81 -13.83
CA CYS A 24 13.63 -8.82 -14.55
C CYS A 24 13.80 -8.47 -16.03
N GLU A 25 14.89 -8.95 -16.65
CA GLU A 25 15.15 -8.82 -18.09
C GLU A 25 13.98 -9.31 -18.97
N CYS A 26 13.20 -10.31 -18.50
CA CYS A 26 12.01 -10.78 -19.21
C CYS A 26 10.80 -9.82 -19.08
N GLY A 27 10.96 -8.69 -18.38
CA GLY A 27 9.91 -7.72 -18.10
C GLY A 27 9.00 -8.07 -16.91
N GLY A 28 9.20 -9.22 -16.25
CA GLY A 28 8.45 -9.61 -15.04
C GLY A 28 8.84 -8.77 -13.84
N LEU A 29 7.90 -8.56 -12.92
CA LEU A 29 8.17 -7.93 -11.63
C LEU A 29 8.82 -8.92 -10.66
N PHE A 30 9.38 -8.37 -9.58
CA PHE A 30 10.00 -9.20 -8.56
C PHE A 30 9.08 -9.44 -7.38
N GLU A 31 9.29 -10.61 -6.75
CA GLU A 31 8.90 -10.94 -5.39
C GLU A 31 10.13 -11.28 -4.55
N LEU A 32 9.94 -11.40 -3.23
CA LEU A 32 11.01 -11.81 -2.31
C LEU A 32 10.95 -13.30 -2.06
N ASP A 33 12.09 -13.98 -2.21
CA ASP A 33 12.27 -15.38 -1.82
C ASP A 33 12.44 -15.43 -0.28
N PHE A 34 11.33 -15.24 0.40
CA PHE A 34 11.29 -15.21 1.87
C PHE A 34 10.13 -16.05 2.38
N LYS A 35 10.43 -16.94 3.30
CA LYS A 35 9.43 -17.68 4.06
C LYS A 35 9.49 -17.25 5.51
N ALA A 36 8.44 -16.60 5.98
CA ALA A 36 8.32 -16.23 7.38
C ALA A 36 8.29 -17.48 8.28
N PRO A 37 8.87 -17.43 9.50
CA PRO A 37 8.64 -18.48 10.51
C PRO A 37 7.16 -18.55 10.84
N ALA A 38 6.67 -19.68 11.35
CA ALA A 38 5.30 -19.78 11.83
C ALA A 38 5.04 -18.68 12.88
N TRP A 39 3.79 -18.19 12.91
CA TRP A 39 3.40 -17.17 13.88
C TRP A 39 3.62 -17.66 15.31
N ASP A 40 4.43 -16.95 16.06
CA ASP A 40 4.64 -17.12 17.50
C ASP A 40 4.74 -15.72 18.13
N GLU A 41 3.88 -15.40 19.06
CA GLU A 41 3.91 -14.11 19.77
C GLU A 41 5.23 -13.82 20.47
N LYS A 42 6.04 -14.83 20.77
CA LYS A 42 7.38 -14.69 21.36
C LYS A 42 8.38 -14.04 20.40
N LEU A 43 8.11 -14.10 19.09
CA LEU A 43 8.92 -13.47 18.06
C LEU A 43 8.57 -11.99 17.87
N ILE A 44 7.50 -11.51 18.48
CA ILE A 44 7.12 -10.09 18.48
C ILE A 44 8.05 -9.34 19.45
N ASP A 45 8.78 -8.35 18.93
CA ASP A 45 9.58 -7.47 19.79
C ASP A 45 8.67 -6.46 20.51
N LYS A 46 8.13 -6.83 21.64
CA LYS A 46 7.19 -6.02 22.43
C LYS A 46 7.83 -4.72 23.00
N LYS A 47 9.16 -4.54 22.89
CA LYS A 47 9.84 -3.30 23.27
C LYS A 47 9.86 -2.29 22.13
N GLU A 48 9.67 -2.74 20.90
CA GLU A 48 9.56 -1.88 19.71
C GLU A 48 8.10 -1.43 19.52
N TRP A 49 7.90 -0.11 19.35
CA TRP A 49 6.57 0.50 19.18
C TRP A 49 6.24 0.88 17.74
N SER A 50 7.12 0.57 16.80
CA SER A 50 6.82 0.67 15.37
C SER A 50 6.37 -0.67 14.79
N GLN A 51 6.00 -0.67 13.51
CA GLN A 51 5.69 -1.91 12.78
C GLN A 51 6.86 -2.91 12.76
N PHE A 52 8.09 -2.46 12.96
CA PHE A 52 9.28 -3.33 13.00
C PHE A 52 9.29 -4.28 14.20
N ARG A 53 8.34 -4.16 15.12
CA ARG A 53 8.11 -5.21 16.14
C ARG A 53 7.78 -6.56 15.51
N TYR A 54 7.22 -6.57 14.28
CA TYR A 54 6.87 -7.78 13.52
C TYR A 54 7.93 -8.19 12.50
N ARG A 55 9.14 -7.60 12.55
CA ARG A 55 10.19 -7.84 11.56
C ARG A 55 10.59 -9.31 11.41
N ALA A 56 10.39 -10.14 12.43
CA ALA A 56 10.61 -11.58 12.32
C ALA A 56 9.75 -12.25 11.23
N PHE A 57 8.60 -11.66 10.91
CA PHE A 57 7.64 -12.16 9.91
C PHE A 57 7.72 -11.40 8.58
N MET A 58 8.66 -10.48 8.43
CA MET A 58 8.86 -9.65 7.26
C MET A 58 10.25 -9.91 6.67
N ALA A 59 10.34 -9.85 5.32
CA ALA A 59 11.64 -9.90 4.68
C ALA A 59 12.44 -8.62 5.02
N MET A 60 13.58 -8.80 5.67
CA MET A 60 14.48 -7.72 6.06
C MET A 60 15.92 -8.08 5.68
N ASP A 61 16.69 -7.11 5.22
CA ASP A 61 18.10 -7.31 4.86
C ASP A 61 18.98 -7.61 6.08
N ASP A 62 18.69 -6.91 7.18
CA ASP A 62 19.36 -7.06 8.48
C ASP A 62 18.40 -6.68 9.62
N ASP A 63 18.85 -6.91 10.86
CA ASP A 63 18.08 -6.63 12.08
C ASP A 63 18.31 -5.21 12.66
N THR A 64 19.06 -4.34 12.00
CA THR A 64 19.52 -3.09 12.62
C THR A 64 19.27 -1.84 11.79
N THR A 65 19.41 -1.89 10.49
CA THR A 65 19.37 -0.72 9.58
C THR A 65 18.06 0.07 9.69
N TRP A 66 16.93 -0.62 9.83
CA TRP A 66 15.62 -0.01 10.01
C TRP A 66 15.55 0.98 11.19
N ARG A 67 16.38 0.82 12.23
CA ARG A 67 16.40 1.72 13.40
C ARG A 67 16.78 3.16 13.05
N SER A 68 17.56 3.35 12.00
CA SER A 68 17.93 4.67 11.49
C SER A 68 16.90 5.27 10.53
N VAL A 69 15.90 4.49 10.14
CA VAL A 69 14.88 4.86 9.16
C VAL A 69 13.51 5.06 9.79
N THR A 70 13.14 4.23 10.75
CA THR A 70 11.82 4.32 11.39
C THR A 70 11.56 5.69 12.02
N MET A 71 10.32 6.14 11.94
CA MET A 71 9.76 7.30 12.62
C MET A 71 8.63 6.90 13.58
N GLY A 72 8.51 5.61 13.91
CA GLY A 72 7.48 5.07 14.78
C GLY A 72 6.17 4.75 14.06
N GLU A 73 6.22 4.51 12.75
CA GLU A 73 5.07 4.09 11.93
C GLU A 73 4.53 2.74 12.38
N GLY A 74 3.22 2.57 12.23
CA GLY A 74 2.52 1.39 12.71
C GLY A 74 1.90 1.59 14.08
N MET A 75 1.48 0.50 14.71
CA MET A 75 0.78 0.47 16.00
C MET A 75 -0.41 1.45 16.05
N THR A 76 -1.08 1.62 14.90
CA THR A 76 -2.22 2.52 14.78
C THR A 76 -3.43 1.97 15.54
N PRO A 77 -4.24 2.85 16.17
CA PRO A 77 -5.40 2.39 16.92
C PRO A 77 -6.46 1.73 16.02
N ILE A 78 -7.19 0.79 16.61
CA ILE A 78 -8.47 0.31 16.08
C ILE A 78 -9.56 0.91 16.97
N ILE A 79 -10.47 1.67 16.37
CA ILE A 79 -11.55 2.32 17.11
C ILE A 79 -12.93 1.85 16.63
N PRO A 80 -13.92 1.66 17.52
CA PRO A 80 -15.27 1.39 17.11
C PRO A 80 -15.86 2.63 16.43
N PHE A 81 -16.55 2.44 15.31
CA PHE A 81 -17.24 3.52 14.61
C PHE A 81 -18.76 3.40 14.78
N ASP A 82 -19.31 2.21 14.61
CA ASP A 82 -20.69 1.87 14.92
C ASP A 82 -20.79 0.40 15.41
N LYS A 83 -22.03 -0.14 15.49
CA LYS A 83 -22.24 -1.52 15.98
C LYS A 83 -21.57 -2.60 15.12
N ASN A 84 -21.30 -2.32 13.83
CA ASN A 84 -20.80 -3.28 12.86
C ASN A 84 -19.36 -2.97 12.39
N VAL A 85 -18.90 -1.72 12.56
CA VAL A 85 -17.70 -1.19 11.93
C VAL A 85 -16.68 -0.72 12.95
N MET A 86 -15.44 -1.14 12.74
CA MET A 86 -14.23 -0.61 13.36
C MET A 86 -13.36 0.05 12.30
N PHE A 87 -12.67 1.11 12.68
CA PHE A 87 -11.70 1.80 11.83
C PHE A 87 -10.27 1.52 12.30
N LYS A 88 -9.40 1.06 11.39
CA LYS A 88 -7.95 1.01 11.57
C LYS A 88 -7.35 2.36 11.15
N MET A 89 -6.83 3.10 12.11
CA MET A 89 -6.50 4.53 11.99
C MET A 89 -5.13 4.81 11.36
N ASP A 90 -4.83 4.19 10.22
CA ASP A 90 -3.53 4.30 9.54
C ASP A 90 -3.20 5.74 9.08
N TYR A 91 -4.16 6.63 9.04
CA TYR A 91 -3.92 8.04 8.74
C TYR A 91 -3.23 8.82 9.88
N THR A 92 -3.03 8.21 11.04
CA THR A 92 -2.31 8.82 12.17
C THR A 92 -0.79 8.62 12.12
N MET A 93 -0.29 7.96 11.07
CA MET A 93 1.14 7.75 10.87
C MET A 93 1.93 9.04 10.59
N PRO A 94 3.27 9.03 10.66
CA PRO A 94 4.12 10.21 10.53
C PRO A 94 3.83 11.10 9.31
N THR A 95 3.57 10.52 8.13
CA THR A 95 3.18 11.30 6.95
C THR A 95 1.68 11.30 6.67
N LEU A 96 0.87 10.95 7.68
CA LEU A 96 -0.57 10.98 7.66
C LEU A 96 -1.19 10.04 6.60
N SER A 97 -0.57 8.88 6.35
CA SER A 97 -1.14 7.82 5.50
C SER A 97 -0.51 6.45 5.73
N PHE A 98 -1.26 5.39 5.38
CA PHE A 98 -0.80 4.00 5.43
C PHE A 98 0.45 3.71 4.60
N LYS A 99 0.82 4.62 3.68
CA LYS A 99 2.01 4.46 2.83
C LYS A 99 3.31 4.39 3.63
N ASP A 100 3.32 4.93 4.83
CA ASP A 100 4.45 4.89 5.74
C ASP A 100 4.90 3.47 6.06
N ARG A 101 3.96 2.52 6.14
CA ARG A 101 4.28 1.11 6.34
C ARG A 101 5.24 0.60 5.27
N GLY A 102 4.91 0.84 4.01
CA GLY A 102 5.75 0.39 2.90
C GLY A 102 6.99 1.24 2.68
N ALA A 103 6.89 2.56 2.88
CA ALA A 103 8.04 3.44 2.71
C ALA A 103 9.15 3.13 3.73
N ALA A 104 8.79 2.86 4.99
CA ALA A 104 9.75 2.51 6.02
C ALA A 104 10.55 1.25 5.67
N THR A 105 9.90 0.18 5.21
CA THR A 105 10.61 -1.05 4.81
C THR A 105 11.40 -0.89 3.53
N LEU A 106 10.83 -0.24 2.51
CA LEU A 106 11.56 0.03 1.26
C LEU A 106 12.81 0.88 1.50
N VAL A 107 12.71 1.96 2.28
CA VAL A 107 13.86 2.83 2.56
C VAL A 107 14.86 2.15 3.50
N SER A 108 14.42 1.27 4.40
CA SER A 108 15.33 0.42 5.17
C SER A 108 16.16 -0.49 4.25
N HIS A 109 15.53 -1.10 3.24
CA HIS A 109 16.23 -1.85 2.21
C HIS A 109 17.21 -0.95 1.44
N CYS A 110 16.78 0.21 0.93
CA CYS A 110 17.68 1.15 0.26
C CYS A 110 18.92 1.48 1.12
N LYS A 111 18.72 1.69 2.40
CA LYS A 111 19.81 1.98 3.35
C LYS A 111 20.72 0.78 3.54
N ALA A 112 20.20 -0.44 3.64
CA ALA A 112 20.96 -1.67 3.82
C ALA A 112 21.89 -1.98 2.64
N ILE A 113 21.45 -1.66 1.42
CA ILE A 113 22.22 -1.85 0.18
C ILE A 113 23.01 -0.58 -0.23
N ASP A 114 23.16 0.37 0.68
CA ASP A 114 23.96 1.61 0.51
C ASP A 114 23.50 2.53 -0.64
N VAL A 115 22.20 2.58 -0.93
CA VAL A 115 21.63 3.54 -1.90
C VAL A 115 21.89 4.96 -1.39
N LYS A 116 22.51 5.79 -2.24
CA LYS A 116 22.79 7.22 -1.93
C LYS A 116 21.73 8.15 -2.48
N ARG A 117 21.12 7.77 -3.62
CA ARG A 117 20.10 8.56 -4.33
C ARG A 117 19.01 7.66 -4.88
N CYS A 118 17.75 8.06 -4.70
CA CYS A 118 16.61 7.36 -5.24
C CYS A 118 15.64 8.31 -5.97
N VAL A 119 14.82 7.73 -6.85
CA VAL A 119 13.77 8.45 -7.58
C VAL A 119 12.43 7.75 -7.44
N GLN A 120 11.32 8.51 -7.52
CA GLN A 120 9.95 8.00 -7.44
C GLN A 120 9.02 8.89 -8.27
N ASP A 121 7.96 8.33 -8.86
CA ASP A 121 7.00 9.00 -9.76
C ASP A 121 5.57 9.12 -9.19
N SER A 122 5.46 9.44 -7.91
CA SER A 122 4.15 9.62 -7.27
C SER A 122 3.99 11.00 -6.64
N SER A 123 2.98 11.74 -7.06
CA SER A 123 2.58 13.01 -6.46
C SER A 123 1.72 12.86 -5.19
N GLY A 124 1.29 11.63 -4.86
CA GLY A 124 0.38 11.33 -3.75
C GLY A 124 1.09 10.89 -2.48
N ASN A 125 0.34 10.14 -1.66
CA ASN A 125 0.81 9.63 -0.37
C ASN A 125 2.09 8.82 -0.47
N ALA A 126 2.30 8.04 -1.55
CA ALA A 126 3.52 7.24 -1.72
C ALA A 126 4.77 8.10 -1.93
N GLY A 127 4.70 9.12 -2.81
CA GLY A 127 5.83 10.03 -3.03
C GLY A 127 6.17 10.84 -1.78
N ASN A 128 5.15 11.36 -1.09
CA ASN A 128 5.35 12.08 0.18
C ASN A 128 6.01 11.20 1.24
N SER A 129 5.54 9.96 1.39
CA SER A 129 6.08 9.02 2.36
C SER A 129 7.52 8.62 2.02
N VAL A 130 7.81 8.25 0.76
CA VAL A 130 9.19 7.92 0.33
C VAL A 130 10.13 9.10 0.53
N ALA A 131 9.72 10.33 0.21
CA ALA A 131 10.52 11.52 0.44
C ALA A 131 10.87 11.71 1.94
N ALA A 132 9.88 11.56 2.82
CA ALA A 132 10.08 11.72 4.26
C ALA A 132 11.03 10.67 4.84
N TYR A 133 10.84 9.39 4.49
CA TYR A 133 11.70 8.32 4.99
C TYR A 133 13.09 8.35 4.37
N SER A 134 13.24 8.77 3.11
CA SER A 134 14.54 9.01 2.47
C SER A 134 15.32 10.12 3.19
N ALA A 135 14.66 11.22 3.53
CA ALA A 135 15.26 12.29 4.34
C ALA A 135 15.72 11.77 5.70
N ARG A 136 14.89 10.97 6.39
CA ARG A 136 15.23 10.34 7.66
C ARG A 136 16.46 9.43 7.55
N ALA A 137 16.58 8.70 6.44
CA ALA A 137 17.69 7.78 6.16
C ALA A 137 18.95 8.47 5.66
N GLY A 138 18.92 9.76 5.33
CA GLY A 138 20.01 10.50 4.70
C GLY A 138 20.24 10.08 3.23
N ILE A 139 19.19 9.69 2.52
CA ILE A 139 19.21 9.33 1.10
C ILE A 139 18.65 10.50 0.29
N GLU A 140 19.38 10.96 -0.73
CA GLU A 140 18.87 11.95 -1.67
C GLU A 140 17.67 11.42 -2.42
N CYS A 141 16.57 12.19 -2.45
CA CYS A 141 15.32 11.78 -3.07
C CYS A 141 14.87 12.77 -4.12
N GLU A 142 14.51 12.27 -5.30
CA GLU A 142 13.89 13.05 -6.36
C GLU A 142 12.50 12.49 -6.68
N ILE A 143 11.48 13.36 -6.68
CA ILE A 143 10.10 12.96 -6.93
C ILE A 143 9.63 13.60 -8.23
N PHE A 144 9.18 12.75 -9.15
CA PHE A 144 8.58 13.17 -10.41
C PHE A 144 7.07 13.27 -10.27
N VAL A 145 6.50 14.40 -10.65
CA VAL A 145 5.06 14.67 -10.57
C VAL A 145 4.55 15.21 -11.89
N PRO A 146 3.34 14.84 -12.32
CA PRO A 146 2.77 15.40 -13.54
C PRO A 146 2.39 16.87 -13.34
N GLU A 147 2.39 17.61 -14.44
CA GLU A 147 1.82 18.94 -14.52
C GLU A 147 0.37 18.94 -13.97
N GLY A 148 0.00 20.00 -13.25
CA GLY A 148 -1.30 20.08 -12.57
C GLY A 148 -1.33 19.44 -11.17
N THR A 149 -0.23 18.83 -10.70
CA THR A 149 -0.12 18.44 -9.29
C THR A 149 -0.26 19.67 -8.39
N SER A 150 -1.13 19.57 -7.39
CA SER A 150 -1.43 20.71 -6.53
C SER A 150 -0.19 21.26 -5.82
N PRO A 151 -0.04 22.60 -5.71
CA PRO A 151 1.10 23.23 -5.03
C PRO A 151 1.28 22.70 -3.59
N LYS A 152 0.20 22.42 -2.87
CA LYS A 152 0.25 21.87 -1.52
C LYS A 152 0.95 20.50 -1.47
N LYS A 153 0.68 19.62 -2.44
CA LYS A 153 1.34 18.31 -2.53
C LYS A 153 2.84 18.47 -2.84
N ILE A 154 3.19 19.39 -3.75
CA ILE A 154 4.58 19.70 -4.10
C ILE A 154 5.33 20.24 -2.88
N THR A 155 4.81 21.29 -2.24
CA THR A 155 5.41 21.90 -1.03
C THR A 155 5.62 20.88 0.08
N MET A 156 4.67 19.96 0.28
CA MET A 156 4.78 18.93 1.29
C MET A 156 5.95 17.97 1.02
N ILE A 157 6.16 17.58 -0.23
CA ILE A 157 7.28 16.73 -0.66
C ILE A 157 8.61 17.48 -0.52
N GLU A 158 8.67 18.74 -0.99
CA GLU A 158 9.86 19.60 -0.90
C GLU A 158 10.25 19.90 0.56
N SER A 159 9.28 19.97 1.47
CA SER A 159 9.54 20.19 2.90
C SER A 159 10.38 19.07 3.55
N HIS A 160 10.40 17.88 2.94
CA HIS A 160 11.28 16.79 3.34
C HIS A 160 12.68 16.87 2.71
N GLY A 161 12.98 17.93 1.94
CA GLY A 161 14.27 18.10 1.25
C GLY A 161 14.35 17.33 -0.09
N ALA A 162 13.29 16.70 -0.53
CA ALA A 162 13.27 16.03 -1.83
C ALA A 162 13.21 17.06 -2.98
N LYS A 163 13.92 16.76 -4.07
CA LYS A 163 13.84 17.56 -5.29
C LYS A 163 12.61 17.13 -6.09
N VAL A 164 11.71 18.07 -6.39
CA VAL A 164 10.53 17.80 -7.19
C VAL A 164 10.77 18.20 -8.65
N HIS A 165 10.44 17.27 -9.56
CA HIS A 165 10.44 17.49 -11.00
C HIS A 165 9.01 17.50 -11.52
N VAL A 166 8.52 18.66 -11.91
CA VAL A 166 7.21 18.80 -12.57
C VAL A 166 7.37 18.48 -14.05
N VAL A 167 6.74 17.40 -14.49
CA VAL A 167 6.81 16.91 -15.87
C VAL A 167 5.55 17.33 -16.61
N PRO A 168 5.68 18.03 -17.77
CA PRO A 168 4.53 18.37 -18.59
C PRO A 168 3.75 17.13 -19.07
N GLY A 169 2.42 17.24 -19.16
CA GLY A 169 1.57 16.21 -19.73
C GLY A 169 1.01 15.21 -18.71
N THR A 170 0.81 13.95 -19.13
CA THR A 170 0.07 12.94 -18.38
C THR A 170 0.90 12.30 -17.28
N ARG A 171 0.21 11.63 -16.35
CA ARG A 171 0.83 10.78 -15.31
C ARG A 171 1.71 9.67 -15.90
N ASP A 172 1.27 9.05 -17.00
CA ASP A 172 2.01 7.98 -17.65
C ASP A 172 3.31 8.51 -18.27
N HIS A 173 3.26 9.67 -18.91
CA HIS A 173 4.46 10.35 -19.42
C HIS A 173 5.43 10.72 -18.29
N CYS A 174 4.92 11.21 -17.16
CA CYS A 174 5.73 11.49 -15.98
C CYS A 174 6.46 10.24 -15.49
N ALA A 175 5.77 9.11 -15.43
CA ALA A 175 6.37 7.82 -15.08
C ALA A 175 7.43 7.37 -16.10
N ASP A 176 7.21 7.60 -17.41
CA ASP A 176 8.19 7.31 -18.47
C ASP A 176 9.46 8.13 -18.31
N VAL A 177 9.34 9.42 -18.01
CA VAL A 177 10.48 10.32 -17.76
C VAL A 177 11.28 9.85 -16.53
N CYS A 178 10.60 9.48 -15.46
CA CYS A 178 11.26 8.95 -14.27
C CYS A 178 12.01 7.63 -14.57
N ARG A 179 11.37 6.71 -15.30
CA ARG A 179 11.99 5.44 -15.71
C ARG A 179 13.16 5.63 -16.68
N ALA A 180 13.11 6.64 -17.54
CA ALA A 180 14.24 7.01 -18.39
C ALA A 180 15.44 7.40 -17.53
N LYS A 181 15.25 8.24 -16.51
CA LYS A 181 16.32 8.61 -15.58
C LYS A 181 16.91 7.40 -14.85
N VAL A 182 16.06 6.47 -14.40
CA VAL A 182 16.52 5.20 -13.78
C VAL A 182 17.45 4.45 -14.73
N ARG A 183 17.02 4.25 -15.98
CA ARG A 183 17.78 3.53 -16.99
C ARG A 183 19.10 4.23 -17.36
N ASP A 184 19.05 5.55 -17.55
CA ASP A 184 20.17 6.33 -18.10
C ASP A 184 21.23 6.66 -17.04
N GLU A 185 20.85 6.79 -15.76
CA GLU A 185 21.74 7.13 -14.64
C GLU A 185 21.98 5.99 -13.66
N GLY A 186 21.29 4.85 -13.76
CA GLY A 186 21.40 3.73 -12.80
C GLY A 186 20.94 4.08 -11.38
N VAL A 187 20.14 5.14 -11.23
CA VAL A 187 19.62 5.57 -9.91
C VAL A 187 18.58 4.57 -9.41
N PHE A 188 18.51 4.37 -8.09
CA PHE A 188 17.56 3.43 -7.51
C PHE A 188 16.11 3.92 -7.69
N TYR A 189 15.25 3.05 -8.22
CA TYR A 189 13.83 3.33 -8.39
C TYR A 189 13.03 2.92 -7.15
N ALA A 190 12.82 3.86 -6.22
CA ALA A 190 12.09 3.64 -4.98
C ALA A 190 10.57 3.63 -5.22
N ASN A 191 10.12 2.94 -6.27
CA ASN A 191 8.70 2.88 -6.63
C ASN A 191 7.98 1.83 -5.80
N HIS A 192 6.88 2.25 -5.19
CA HIS A 192 6.06 1.46 -4.28
C HIS A 192 5.34 0.26 -4.92
N VAL A 193 5.23 0.22 -6.25
CA VAL A 193 4.58 -0.88 -6.98
C VAL A 193 5.60 -1.91 -7.47
N PHE A 194 6.78 -1.43 -7.90
CA PHE A 194 7.83 -2.30 -8.42
C PHE A 194 8.53 -3.08 -7.32
N ASN A 195 8.87 -2.41 -6.22
CA ASN A 195 9.72 -2.99 -5.20
C ASN A 195 8.91 -3.77 -4.15
N PRO A 196 9.18 -5.09 -3.99
CA PRO A 196 8.41 -5.94 -3.07
C PRO A 196 8.62 -5.61 -1.58
N PHE A 197 9.71 -4.97 -1.18
CA PHE A 197 9.88 -4.51 0.19
C PHE A 197 8.77 -3.54 0.63
N PHE A 198 8.16 -2.82 -0.32
CA PHE A 198 7.08 -1.92 0.05
C PHE A 198 5.85 -2.65 0.59
N TYR A 199 5.46 -3.76 0.01
CA TYR A 199 4.31 -4.52 0.56
C TYR A 199 4.68 -5.49 1.69
N GLU A 200 5.98 -5.74 1.93
CA GLU A 200 6.40 -6.39 3.17
C GLU A 200 5.99 -5.57 4.40
N GLY A 201 6.20 -4.24 4.36
CA GLY A 201 5.72 -3.34 5.42
C GLY A 201 4.19 -3.33 5.55
N MET A 202 3.46 -3.54 4.47
CA MET A 202 1.99 -3.60 4.51
C MET A 202 1.46 -4.82 5.28
N LYS A 203 2.23 -5.91 5.40
CA LYS A 203 1.86 -7.09 6.19
C LYS A 203 1.61 -6.74 7.66
N ALA A 204 2.33 -5.75 8.18
CA ALA A 204 2.18 -5.29 9.56
C ALA A 204 0.74 -4.83 9.89
N TYR A 205 -0.03 -4.36 8.91
CA TYR A 205 -1.44 -4.01 9.10
C TYR A 205 -2.25 -5.17 9.74
N ILE A 206 -2.05 -6.38 9.23
CA ILE A 206 -2.74 -7.58 9.72
C ILE A 206 -2.12 -8.08 11.03
N TYR A 207 -0.79 -8.09 11.15
CA TYR A 207 -0.12 -8.51 12.37
C TYR A 207 -0.51 -7.64 13.57
N GLU A 208 -0.58 -6.32 13.38
CA GLU A 208 -1.08 -5.39 14.38
C GLU A 208 -2.56 -5.64 14.73
N THR A 209 -3.40 -5.85 13.72
CA THR A 209 -4.81 -6.13 13.93
C THR A 209 -5.00 -7.39 14.76
N PHE A 210 -4.24 -8.44 14.44
CA PHE A 210 -4.28 -9.70 15.16
C PHE A 210 -3.79 -9.56 16.62
N GLU A 211 -2.66 -8.87 16.84
CA GLU A 211 -2.14 -8.62 18.20
C GLU A 211 -3.10 -7.75 19.02
N GLN A 212 -3.67 -6.69 18.43
CA GLN A 212 -4.56 -5.76 19.15
C GLN A 212 -5.91 -6.37 19.52
N LEU A 213 -6.47 -7.21 18.67
CA LEU A 213 -7.80 -7.81 18.87
C LEU A 213 -7.76 -9.25 19.35
N HIS A 214 -6.59 -9.90 19.35
CA HIS A 214 -6.39 -11.35 19.58
C HIS A 214 -7.25 -12.23 18.65
N ARG A 215 -7.62 -11.68 17.49
CA ARG A 215 -8.39 -12.31 16.41
C ARG A 215 -8.31 -11.47 15.15
N ILE A 216 -8.75 -12.02 14.05
CA ILE A 216 -9.00 -11.25 12.83
C ILE A 216 -10.51 -10.95 12.75
N PRO A 217 -10.93 -9.72 12.39
CA PRO A 217 -12.34 -9.39 12.11
C PRO A 217 -12.90 -10.26 10.97
N ALA A 218 -14.19 -10.57 11.03
CA ALA A 218 -14.85 -11.40 10.03
C ALA A 218 -14.78 -10.79 8.61
N ASN A 219 -14.76 -9.46 8.54
CA ASN A 219 -14.71 -8.72 7.28
C ASN A 219 -13.65 -7.63 7.32
N ILE A 220 -12.90 -7.46 6.22
CA ILE A 220 -11.87 -6.42 6.06
C ILE A 220 -12.10 -5.70 4.74
N VAL A 221 -12.28 -4.38 4.79
CA VAL A 221 -12.44 -3.53 3.60
C VAL A 221 -11.10 -2.91 3.22
N VAL A 222 -10.64 -3.16 2.00
CA VAL A 222 -9.33 -2.74 1.50
C VAL A 222 -9.45 -2.04 0.15
N PRO A 223 -8.94 -0.80 0.00
CA PRO A 223 -8.92 -0.12 -1.29
C PRO A 223 -7.85 -0.71 -2.22
N VAL A 224 -8.17 -0.80 -3.51
CA VAL A 224 -7.29 -1.40 -4.51
C VAL A 224 -7.11 -0.48 -5.71
N GLY A 225 -6.02 0.29 -5.71
CA GLY A 225 -5.46 0.91 -6.91
C GLY A 225 -4.35 0.01 -7.48
N ASN A 226 -3.08 0.34 -7.20
CA ASN A 226 -1.95 -0.56 -7.51
C ASN A 226 -1.82 -1.78 -6.56
N GLY A 227 -2.66 -1.88 -5.53
CA GLY A 227 -2.83 -3.06 -4.71
C GLY A 227 -1.78 -3.30 -3.62
N THR A 228 -0.89 -2.37 -3.31
CA THR A 228 0.19 -2.63 -2.35
C THR A 228 -0.31 -3.00 -0.94
N LEU A 229 -1.33 -2.30 -0.43
CA LEU A 229 -1.96 -2.67 0.84
C LEU A 229 -2.68 -4.02 0.73
N PHE A 230 -3.44 -4.21 -0.35
CA PHE A 230 -4.18 -5.45 -0.59
C PHE A 230 -3.26 -6.68 -0.61
N ILE A 231 -2.14 -6.61 -1.35
CA ILE A 231 -1.15 -7.69 -1.43
C ILE A 231 -0.57 -7.98 -0.04
N GLY A 232 -0.18 -6.94 0.70
CA GLY A 232 0.34 -7.11 2.06
C GLY A 232 -0.66 -7.73 3.02
N VAL A 233 -1.93 -7.29 2.97
CA VAL A 233 -3.04 -7.85 3.76
C VAL A 233 -3.25 -9.32 3.44
N VAL A 234 -3.36 -9.68 2.16
CA VAL A 234 -3.58 -11.08 1.75
C VAL A 234 -2.40 -11.96 2.17
N LYS A 235 -1.15 -11.55 1.88
CA LYS A 235 0.05 -12.32 2.25
C LYS A 235 0.17 -12.52 3.76
N ALA A 236 -0.18 -11.54 4.58
CA ALA A 236 -0.16 -11.67 6.03
C ALA A 236 -1.27 -12.61 6.56
N LEU A 237 -2.46 -12.57 5.97
CA LEU A 237 -3.54 -13.49 6.30
C LEU A 237 -3.22 -14.92 5.88
N GLU A 238 -2.63 -15.13 4.70
CA GLU A 238 -2.11 -16.43 4.25
C GLU A 238 -1.08 -16.97 5.26
N HIS A 239 -0.12 -16.13 5.69
CA HIS A 239 0.87 -16.51 6.68
C HIS A 239 0.23 -16.92 8.03
N LEU A 240 -0.73 -16.17 8.56
CA LEU A 240 -1.43 -16.51 9.81
C LEU A 240 -2.22 -17.80 9.66
N LEU A 241 -2.87 -18.03 8.52
CA LEU A 241 -3.62 -19.25 8.22
C LEU A 241 -2.69 -20.47 8.12
N GLU A 242 -1.59 -20.36 7.37
CA GLU A 242 -0.58 -21.42 7.22
C GLU A 242 0.10 -21.76 8.55
N SER A 243 0.26 -20.76 9.42
CA SER A 243 0.81 -20.94 10.77
C SER A 243 -0.17 -21.58 11.76
N GLY A 244 -1.46 -21.71 11.37
CA GLY A 244 -2.52 -22.15 12.27
C GLY A 244 -2.91 -21.12 13.35
N ALA A 245 -2.47 -19.86 13.20
CA ALA A 245 -2.84 -18.77 14.11
C ALA A 245 -4.29 -18.31 13.92
N ILE A 246 -4.83 -18.49 12.73
CA ILE A 246 -6.26 -18.35 12.43
C ILE A 246 -6.78 -19.62 11.75
N GLU A 247 -8.04 -19.95 11.97
CA GLU A 247 -8.65 -21.17 11.43
C GLU A 247 -9.25 -20.96 10.03
N THR A 248 -9.67 -19.74 9.73
CA THR A 248 -10.36 -19.39 8.48
C THR A 248 -9.86 -18.08 7.93
N PHE A 249 -9.81 -17.99 6.59
CA PHE A 249 -9.51 -16.74 5.90
C PHE A 249 -10.74 -15.81 5.99
N PRO A 250 -10.57 -14.53 6.42
CA PRO A 250 -11.70 -13.60 6.55
C PRO A 250 -12.28 -13.22 5.20
N ASN A 251 -13.50 -12.68 5.20
CA ASN A 251 -14.07 -12.08 4.01
C ASN A 251 -13.37 -10.74 3.72
N ILE A 252 -12.65 -10.66 2.61
CA ILE A 252 -12.06 -9.41 2.13
C ILE A 252 -13.02 -8.77 1.13
N ILE A 253 -13.30 -7.49 1.35
CA ILE A 253 -14.05 -6.63 0.45
C ILE A 253 -13.04 -5.68 -0.21
N ALA A 254 -12.59 -6.05 -1.40
CA ALA A 254 -11.70 -5.24 -2.21
C ALA A 254 -12.51 -4.17 -2.94
N LEU A 255 -12.12 -2.91 -2.87
CA LEU A 255 -12.88 -1.85 -3.50
C LEU A 255 -12.06 -1.06 -4.53
N GLN A 256 -12.75 -0.64 -5.58
CA GLN A 256 -12.27 0.33 -6.58
C GLN A 256 -13.25 1.51 -6.68
N SER A 257 -12.87 2.59 -7.36
CA SER A 257 -13.83 3.63 -7.75
C SER A 257 -14.73 3.10 -8.87
N GLU A 258 -16.02 3.41 -8.87
CA GLU A 258 -16.90 3.03 -9.99
C GLU A 258 -16.50 3.65 -11.34
N LEU A 259 -15.70 4.74 -11.30
CA LEU A 259 -15.20 5.41 -12.49
C LEU A 259 -13.87 4.83 -13.00
N VAL A 260 -13.17 4.04 -12.16
CA VAL A 260 -11.87 3.43 -12.49
C VAL A 260 -11.78 2.06 -11.80
N ASP A 261 -12.31 1.03 -12.44
CA ASP A 261 -12.57 -0.30 -11.87
C ASP A 261 -12.04 -1.50 -12.67
N PRO A 262 -10.79 -1.48 -13.17
CA PRO A 262 -10.23 -2.49 -14.06
C PRO A 262 -10.26 -3.92 -13.50
N LEU A 263 -10.13 -4.10 -12.18
CA LEU A 263 -10.15 -5.40 -11.53
C LEU A 263 -11.58 -5.90 -11.30
N TYR A 264 -12.52 -5.00 -11.00
CA TYR A 264 -13.94 -5.33 -10.91
C TYR A 264 -14.45 -5.84 -12.26
N LEU A 265 -14.18 -5.12 -13.34
CA LEU A 265 -14.54 -5.53 -14.70
C LEU A 265 -13.90 -6.85 -15.09
N ALA A 266 -12.62 -7.07 -14.76
CA ALA A 266 -11.94 -8.33 -15.01
C ALA A 266 -12.61 -9.49 -14.25
N LYS A 267 -12.94 -9.30 -12.98
CA LYS A 267 -13.63 -10.29 -12.15
C LYS A 267 -14.99 -10.64 -12.71
N MET A 268 -15.78 -9.64 -13.13
CA MET A 268 -17.12 -9.86 -13.73
C MET A 268 -17.07 -10.62 -15.05
N GLN A 269 -15.98 -10.46 -15.81
CA GLN A 269 -15.76 -11.16 -17.09
C GLN A 269 -14.99 -12.47 -16.93
N GLY A 270 -14.58 -12.86 -15.72
CA GLY A 270 -13.81 -14.08 -15.47
C GLY A 270 -12.37 -14.03 -15.99
N LEU A 271 -11.83 -12.84 -16.23
CA LEU A 271 -10.48 -12.63 -16.75
C LEU A 271 -9.40 -12.79 -15.65
N ARG A 272 -8.19 -13.21 -16.05
CA ARG A 272 -7.02 -13.34 -15.18
C ARG A 272 -6.05 -12.15 -15.30
N HIS A 273 -6.37 -11.16 -16.10
CA HIS A 273 -5.63 -9.90 -16.27
C HIS A 273 -6.61 -8.74 -16.15
N PRO A 274 -6.16 -7.56 -15.66
CA PRO A 274 -7.03 -6.39 -15.54
C PRO A 274 -7.53 -5.93 -16.91
N VAL A 275 -8.74 -5.40 -16.93
CA VAL A 275 -9.25 -4.71 -18.12
C VAL A 275 -8.59 -3.34 -18.18
N LYS A 276 -7.87 -3.05 -19.27
CA LYS A 276 -7.32 -1.71 -19.47
C LYS A 276 -8.46 -0.73 -19.74
N ILE A 277 -8.52 0.31 -18.89
CA ILE A 277 -9.54 1.35 -19.02
C ILE A 277 -8.92 2.75 -18.99
N ASP A 278 -9.57 3.68 -19.65
CA ASP A 278 -9.21 5.09 -19.54
C ASP A 278 -9.61 5.64 -18.17
N VAL A 279 -8.67 6.32 -17.51
CA VAL A 279 -8.91 6.89 -16.19
C VAL A 279 -9.87 8.07 -16.29
N LYS A 280 -11.08 7.92 -15.77
CA LYS A 280 -12.03 9.02 -15.63
C LYS A 280 -11.74 9.80 -14.35
N PRO A 281 -12.03 11.12 -14.32
CA PRO A 281 -11.90 11.90 -13.11
C PRO A 281 -12.76 11.31 -11.96
N THR A 282 -12.11 10.95 -10.86
CA THR A 282 -12.75 10.51 -9.62
C THR A 282 -12.17 11.28 -8.44
N ILE A 283 -13.00 11.59 -7.44
CA ILE A 283 -12.50 12.21 -6.20
C ILE A 283 -11.68 11.23 -5.35
N ALA A 284 -11.81 9.91 -5.58
CA ALA A 284 -10.99 8.89 -4.94
C ALA A 284 -9.64 8.73 -5.65
N GLU A 285 -8.88 9.82 -5.80
CA GLU A 285 -7.62 9.91 -6.57
C GLU A 285 -6.59 8.81 -6.21
N GLY A 286 -6.54 8.38 -4.95
CA GLY A 286 -5.58 7.39 -4.46
C GLY A 286 -5.75 5.98 -5.06
N ILE A 287 -6.92 5.70 -5.65
CA ILE A 287 -7.23 4.41 -6.33
C ILE A 287 -7.57 4.57 -7.81
N ALA A 288 -7.37 5.76 -8.38
CA ALA A 288 -7.61 6.04 -9.80
C ALA A 288 -6.49 5.43 -10.69
N ILE A 289 -6.46 4.12 -10.82
CA ILE A 289 -5.44 3.38 -11.58
C ILE A 289 -6.14 2.56 -12.67
N GLY A 290 -5.99 2.97 -13.94
CA GLY A 290 -6.63 2.33 -15.09
C GLY A 290 -6.00 1.00 -15.53
N GLU A 291 -4.72 0.79 -15.19
CA GLU A 291 -3.99 -0.44 -15.51
C GLU A 291 -3.05 -0.77 -14.31
N PRO A 292 -3.53 -1.50 -13.29
CA PRO A 292 -2.70 -1.86 -12.14
C PRO A 292 -1.61 -2.85 -12.58
N MET A 293 -0.35 -2.45 -12.35
CA MET A 293 0.83 -3.19 -12.81
C MET A 293 0.94 -4.61 -12.23
N ARG A 294 0.46 -4.82 -11.00
CA ARG A 294 0.36 -6.13 -10.34
C ARG A 294 -1.03 -6.75 -10.47
N GLY A 295 -1.80 -6.34 -11.49
CA GLY A 295 -3.19 -6.72 -11.64
C GLY A 295 -3.41 -8.23 -11.79
N GLU A 296 -2.52 -8.95 -12.46
CA GLU A 296 -2.57 -10.42 -12.57
C GLU A 296 -2.38 -11.09 -11.19
N GLU A 297 -1.38 -10.62 -10.41
CA GLU A 297 -1.13 -11.09 -9.04
C GLU A 297 -2.34 -10.83 -8.12
N ILE A 298 -2.92 -9.63 -8.21
CA ILE A 298 -4.11 -9.26 -7.44
C ILE A 298 -5.31 -10.12 -7.83
N LEU A 299 -5.56 -10.35 -9.12
CA LEU A 299 -6.65 -11.20 -9.59
C LEU A 299 -6.47 -12.66 -9.18
N ASP A 300 -5.24 -13.17 -9.18
CA ASP A 300 -4.96 -14.51 -8.68
C ASP A 300 -5.35 -14.64 -7.19
N MET A 301 -4.98 -13.67 -6.35
CA MET A 301 -5.39 -13.62 -4.95
C MET A 301 -6.92 -13.51 -4.79
N ILE A 302 -7.56 -12.68 -5.60
CA ILE A 302 -9.02 -12.51 -5.62
C ILE A 302 -9.73 -13.84 -5.92
N TYR A 303 -9.25 -14.59 -6.89
CA TYR A 303 -9.86 -15.89 -7.23
C TYR A 303 -9.51 -16.97 -6.21
N ARG A 304 -8.27 -17.02 -5.73
CA ARG A 304 -7.81 -18.02 -4.75
C ARG A 304 -8.61 -17.98 -3.45
N HIS A 305 -8.91 -16.80 -2.96
CA HIS A 305 -9.63 -16.59 -1.70
C HIS A 305 -11.09 -16.17 -1.89
N ASN A 306 -11.64 -16.26 -3.11
CA ASN A 306 -13.01 -15.85 -3.43
C ASN A 306 -13.35 -14.42 -2.93
N ILE A 307 -12.36 -13.50 -3.00
CA ILE A 307 -12.50 -12.13 -2.53
C ILE A 307 -13.57 -11.39 -3.33
N LYS A 308 -14.40 -10.63 -2.63
CA LYS A 308 -15.44 -9.79 -3.27
C LYS A 308 -14.80 -8.48 -3.75
N VAL A 309 -15.04 -8.15 -5.01
CA VAL A 309 -14.64 -6.84 -5.56
C VAL A 309 -15.89 -6.01 -5.73
N VAL A 310 -15.92 -4.81 -5.18
CA VAL A 310 -17.03 -3.86 -5.27
C VAL A 310 -16.54 -2.50 -5.69
N THR A 311 -17.44 -1.64 -6.16
CA THR A 311 -17.13 -0.27 -6.51
C THR A 311 -17.69 0.70 -5.46
N ALA A 312 -16.95 1.78 -5.18
CA ALA A 312 -17.45 2.90 -4.41
C ALA A 312 -18.24 3.82 -5.33
N PRO A 313 -19.56 4.02 -5.10
CA PRO A 313 -20.34 4.96 -5.90
C PRO A 313 -19.81 6.39 -5.73
N GLU A 314 -19.48 7.06 -6.82
CA GLU A 314 -18.83 8.37 -6.82
C GLU A 314 -19.67 9.43 -6.09
N ASP A 315 -20.98 9.42 -6.29
CA ASP A 315 -21.94 10.34 -5.68
C ASP A 315 -22.12 10.12 -4.15
N LYS A 316 -21.68 8.97 -3.61
CA LYS A 316 -21.76 8.63 -2.19
C LYS A 316 -20.50 8.95 -1.38
N ILE A 317 -19.37 9.17 -2.04
CA ILE A 317 -18.09 9.37 -1.36
C ILE A 317 -18.10 10.61 -0.46
N LEU A 318 -18.62 11.74 -0.95
CA LEU A 318 -18.72 12.99 -0.14
C LEU A 318 -19.70 12.84 1.03
N GLN A 319 -20.81 12.14 0.84
CA GLN A 319 -21.74 11.86 1.92
C GLN A 319 -21.08 11.00 3.00
N ALA A 320 -20.40 9.93 2.61
CA ALA A 320 -19.66 9.04 3.52
C ALA A 320 -18.60 9.83 4.31
N ARG A 321 -17.82 10.70 3.62
CA ARG A 321 -16.84 11.59 4.27
C ARG A 321 -17.49 12.50 5.31
N HIS A 322 -18.64 13.07 4.99
CA HIS A 322 -19.38 13.94 5.89
C HIS A 322 -19.89 13.20 7.14
N GLU A 323 -20.41 11.99 6.98
CA GLU A 323 -20.85 11.13 8.09
C GLU A 323 -19.68 10.76 9.02
N ILE A 324 -18.53 10.42 8.47
CA ILE A 324 -17.31 10.16 9.21
C ILE A 324 -16.85 11.42 9.96
N ALA A 325 -16.86 12.58 9.27
CA ALA A 325 -16.43 13.84 9.85
C ALA A 325 -17.32 14.31 11.01
N LYS A 326 -18.64 14.10 10.93
CA LYS A 326 -19.58 14.39 12.03
C LYS A 326 -19.28 13.60 13.31
N ARG A 327 -18.53 12.50 13.20
CA ARG A 327 -18.09 11.70 14.35
C ARG A 327 -16.63 11.99 14.74
N GLY A 328 -16.09 13.15 14.30
CA GLY A 328 -14.77 13.65 14.70
C GLY A 328 -13.60 13.16 13.86
N ILE A 329 -13.82 12.45 12.74
CA ILE A 329 -12.76 11.85 11.93
C ILE A 329 -12.73 12.53 10.56
N TYR A 330 -11.67 13.32 10.27
CA TYR A 330 -11.53 14.02 9.00
C TYR A 330 -10.52 13.29 8.09
N CYS A 331 -11.04 12.55 7.12
CA CYS A 331 -10.26 11.70 6.23
C CYS A 331 -10.21 12.22 4.78
N GLU A 332 -9.26 11.72 3.99
CA GLU A 332 -9.20 11.97 2.56
C GLU A 332 -10.34 11.25 1.80
N HIS A 333 -10.61 11.65 0.56
CA HIS A 333 -11.70 11.11 -0.26
C HIS A 333 -11.55 9.61 -0.53
N THR A 334 -10.33 9.13 -0.82
CA THR A 334 -10.07 7.70 -0.99
C THR A 334 -10.42 6.89 0.27
N THR A 335 -10.18 7.46 1.44
CA THR A 335 -10.59 6.85 2.71
C THR A 335 -12.12 6.81 2.86
N ALA A 336 -12.79 7.90 2.51
CA ALA A 336 -14.26 7.95 2.52
C ALA A 336 -14.87 6.96 1.52
N ALA A 337 -14.22 6.73 0.37
CA ALA A 337 -14.63 5.73 -0.59
C ALA A 337 -14.67 4.31 0.01
N ASN A 338 -13.79 3.99 0.99
CA ASN A 338 -13.82 2.70 1.69
C ASN A 338 -15.15 2.50 2.43
N TYR A 339 -15.62 3.54 3.12
CA TYR A 339 -16.90 3.47 3.83
C TYR A 339 -18.11 3.50 2.88
N ALA A 340 -18.05 4.29 1.82
CA ALA A 340 -19.11 4.30 0.79
C ALA A 340 -19.25 2.93 0.11
N ALA A 341 -18.14 2.28 -0.23
CA ALA A 341 -18.14 0.93 -0.80
C ALA A 341 -18.63 -0.13 0.18
N TYR A 342 -18.30 0.00 1.47
CA TYR A 342 -18.86 -0.88 2.51
C TYR A 342 -20.38 -0.75 2.61
N LEU A 343 -20.90 0.47 2.61
CA LEU A 343 -22.35 0.70 2.62
C LEU A 343 -23.01 0.08 1.36
N HIS A 344 -22.40 0.30 0.20
CA HIS A 344 -22.88 -0.31 -1.05
C HIS A 344 -22.81 -1.85 -1.01
N TYR A 345 -21.75 -2.41 -0.43
CA TYR A 345 -21.66 -3.85 -0.20
C TYR A 345 -22.81 -4.37 0.67
N CYS A 346 -23.17 -3.65 1.74
CA CYS A 346 -24.30 -4.01 2.60
C CYS A 346 -25.64 -3.92 1.88
N GLU A 347 -25.82 -2.98 0.96
CA GLU A 347 -27.02 -2.91 0.10
C GLU A 347 -27.16 -4.14 -0.81
N LEU A 348 -26.04 -4.64 -1.34
CA LEU A 348 -26.03 -5.78 -2.26
C LEU A 348 -26.14 -7.15 -1.56
N TYR A 349 -25.52 -7.29 -0.38
CA TYR A 349 -25.30 -8.59 0.27
C TYR A 349 -25.87 -8.70 1.68
N GLY A 350 -26.46 -7.63 2.21
CA GLY A 350 -26.99 -7.57 3.56
C GLY A 350 -26.01 -7.02 4.59
N GLU A 351 -26.50 -6.83 5.80
CA GLU A 351 -25.75 -6.26 6.92
C GLU A 351 -24.50 -7.13 7.23
N THR A 352 -23.35 -6.48 7.34
CA THR A 352 -22.04 -7.13 7.47
C THR A 352 -21.38 -6.70 8.78
N PRO A 353 -21.63 -7.42 9.89
CA PRO A 353 -21.06 -7.10 11.20
C PRO A 353 -19.58 -7.44 11.27
N ASP A 354 -18.92 -6.96 12.34
CA ASP A 354 -17.50 -7.23 12.63
C ASP A 354 -16.59 -6.88 11.43
N THR A 355 -16.74 -5.67 10.93
CA THR A 355 -16.01 -5.17 9.75
C THR A 355 -14.92 -4.19 10.16
N LEU A 356 -13.69 -4.44 9.71
CA LEU A 356 -12.58 -3.51 9.82
C LEU A 356 -12.41 -2.72 8.52
N ILE A 357 -12.43 -1.40 8.60
CA ILE A 357 -12.22 -0.51 7.46
C ILE A 357 -10.92 0.26 7.63
N THR A 358 -10.10 0.28 6.59
CA THR A 358 -8.83 1.02 6.60
C THR A 358 -9.05 2.52 6.44
N MET A 359 -8.55 3.31 7.40
CA MET A 359 -8.48 4.77 7.32
C MET A 359 -7.15 5.18 6.69
N CYS A 360 -7.10 5.25 5.37
CA CYS A 360 -5.90 5.30 4.55
C CYS A 360 -5.07 6.58 4.68
N GLY A 361 -5.73 7.73 4.68
CA GLY A 361 -5.06 9.03 4.72
C GLY A 361 -5.91 10.13 5.34
N ALA A 362 -5.23 11.11 5.94
CA ALA A 362 -5.87 12.24 6.60
C ALA A 362 -6.39 13.28 5.60
N GLY A 363 -7.55 13.84 5.88
CA GLY A 363 -8.23 14.83 5.04
C GLY A 363 -7.49 16.16 4.91
N ILE A 364 -6.67 16.52 5.88
CA ILE A 364 -5.90 17.76 5.87
C ILE A 364 -4.93 17.87 4.69
N LYS A 365 -4.56 16.74 4.08
CA LYS A 365 -3.70 16.69 2.88
C LYS A 365 -4.45 16.97 1.58
N SER A 366 -5.78 16.84 1.58
CA SER A 366 -6.63 17.12 0.42
C SER A 366 -6.88 18.61 0.26
N ASN A 367 -7.08 19.04 -0.98
CA ASN A 367 -7.35 20.45 -1.29
C ASN A 367 -8.85 20.81 -1.19
N HIS A 368 -9.71 19.88 -0.81
CA HIS A 368 -11.17 20.06 -0.83
C HIS A 368 -11.81 19.81 0.52
#